data_8d9da62bc88a0e60a3f992115bc2f2cc
#
_entry.id   8d9da62bc88a0e60a3f992115bc2f2cc
#
_cell.length_a   1.000
_cell.length_b   1.000
_cell.length_c   1.000
_cell.angle_alpha   90.00
_cell.angle_beta   90.00
_cell.angle_gamma   90.00
#
_symmetry.space_group_name_H-M   'P 1'
#
loop_
_entity.id
_entity.type
_entity.pdbx_description
1 polymer ?
#
loop_
_entity_poly.entity_id
_entity_poly.type
_entity_poly.pdbx_seq_one_letter_code
_entity_poly.pdbx_strand_id
1 'polypeptide(L)'
;VAQAVILAFSALLIIPSALQARVQGGNKKPSLSLKATPAVSFAPARVVVVAEVRGGADDNEEFYCPTVEWEWGDFTTSTAEADCEPYEAGKSQIRRRYTVEHQFKNPGSFRIRLMLKKGTKVISSANALVQVRPGLGPPGGDQQ
;
A
#
# COMPACT_ATOMS: atom_id res chain seq x y z
N VAL A 1 63.33 0.28 -58.63
CA VAL A 1 62.09 1.01 -58.36
C VAL A 1 61.08 0.02 -57.77
N ALA A 2 60.92 0.04 -56.44
CA ALA A 2 60.00 -0.84 -55.76
C ALA A 2 59.08 0.07 -54.85
N GLN A 3 57.81 0.13 -55.27
CA GLN A 3 56.78 0.83 -54.47
C GLN A 3 56.18 -0.17 -53.46
N ALA A 4 56.38 0.12 -52.17
CA ALA A 4 55.69 -0.62 -51.08
C ALA A 4 54.31 0.00 -50.82
N VAL A 5 53.25 -0.76 -51.04
CA VAL A 5 51.87 -0.40 -50.71
C VAL A 5 51.62 -0.83 -49.28
N ILE A 6 51.44 0.16 -48.40
CA ILE A 6 51.06 -0.03 -46.98
C ILE A 6 49.51 -0.05 -46.92
N LEU A 7 48.92 -1.22 -46.70
CA LEU A 7 47.49 -1.39 -46.41
C LEU A 7 47.25 -1.09 -44.90
N ALA A 8 46.66 0.05 -44.62
CA ALA A 8 46.21 0.38 -43.28
C ALA A 8 44.87 -0.37 -42.97
N PHE A 9 44.95 -1.35 -42.10
CA PHE A 9 43.76 -2.01 -41.52
C PHE A 9 43.17 -1.10 -40.42
N SER A 10 42.08 -0.41 -40.75
CA SER A 10 41.27 0.31 -39.75
C SER A 10 40.39 -0.68 -39.00
N ALA A 11 40.79 -1.09 -37.81
CA ALA A 11 39.97 -1.87 -36.90
C ALA A 11 38.84 -1.00 -36.35
N LEU A 12 37.62 -1.20 -36.80
CA LEU A 12 36.41 -0.57 -36.29
C LEU A 12 36.03 -1.23 -34.95
N LEU A 13 36.33 -0.56 -33.84
CA LEU A 13 35.92 -1.00 -32.51
C LEU A 13 34.40 -0.75 -32.33
N ILE A 14 33.63 -1.83 -32.46
CA ILE A 14 32.21 -1.85 -32.13
C ILE A 14 32.13 -1.90 -30.60
N ILE A 15 31.86 -0.75 -29.96
CA ILE A 15 31.55 -0.66 -28.51
C ILE A 15 30.09 -1.11 -28.35
N PRO A 16 29.78 -2.20 -27.62
CA PRO A 16 28.40 -2.52 -27.31
C PRO A 16 27.88 -1.48 -26.36
N SER A 17 26.89 -0.67 -26.79
CA SER A 17 26.11 0.19 -25.92
C SER A 17 25.34 -0.69 -24.95
N ALA A 18 25.89 -0.88 -23.76
CA ALA A 18 25.15 -1.47 -22.65
C ALA A 18 23.90 -0.62 -22.40
N LEU A 19 22.73 -1.15 -22.73
CA LEU A 19 21.44 -0.57 -22.37
C LEU A 19 21.40 -0.53 -20.85
N GLN A 20 21.79 0.60 -20.27
CA GLN A 20 21.54 0.88 -18.85
C GLN A 20 20.04 1.10 -18.72
N ALA A 21 19.33 0.05 -18.36
CA ALA A 21 17.98 0.17 -17.86
C ALA A 21 18.04 1.08 -16.62
N ARG A 22 17.75 2.37 -16.82
CA ARG A 22 17.53 3.29 -15.71
C ARG A 22 16.32 2.77 -14.96
N VAL A 23 16.56 2.20 -13.80
CA VAL A 23 15.52 1.99 -12.80
C VAL A 23 15.02 3.39 -12.42
N GLN A 24 13.94 3.83 -13.09
CA GLN A 24 13.24 5.06 -12.75
C GLN A 24 12.38 4.81 -11.50
N GLY A 25 13.03 4.51 -10.38
CA GLY A 25 12.40 4.44 -9.05
C GLY A 25 12.43 5.77 -8.31
N GLY A 26 13.02 6.81 -8.88
CA GLY A 26 13.23 8.08 -8.21
C GLY A 26 11.97 8.96 -8.23
N ASN A 27 11.55 9.47 -7.09
CA ASN A 27 10.59 10.56 -6.84
C ASN A 27 9.09 10.32 -7.08
N LYS A 28 8.60 9.14 -7.41
CA LYS A 28 7.16 8.91 -7.43
C LYS A 28 6.65 8.77 -5.98
N LYS A 29 5.64 9.57 -5.62
CA LYS A 29 4.97 9.44 -4.31
C LYS A 29 4.40 8.02 -4.16
N PRO A 30 4.60 7.36 -3.00
CA PRO A 30 3.96 6.07 -2.73
C PRO A 30 2.43 6.17 -2.83
N SER A 31 1.80 5.11 -3.30
CA SER A 31 0.33 4.97 -3.35
C SER A 31 -0.14 4.02 -2.27
N LEU A 32 -1.33 4.28 -1.72
CA LEU A 32 -1.97 3.46 -0.72
C LEU A 32 -3.15 2.72 -1.34
N SER A 33 -3.25 1.42 -1.10
CA SER A 33 -4.41 0.59 -1.45
C SER A 33 -4.96 -0.11 -0.22
N LEU A 34 -6.26 -0.40 -0.22
CA LEU A 34 -6.96 -1.04 0.90
C LEU A 34 -7.80 -2.20 0.40
N LYS A 35 -7.73 -3.33 1.11
CA LYS A 35 -8.53 -4.53 0.83
C LYS A 35 -9.13 -5.05 2.13
N ALA A 36 -10.43 -5.30 2.12
CA ALA A 36 -11.15 -5.95 3.20
C ALA A 36 -11.51 -7.40 2.82
N THR A 37 -11.35 -8.33 3.74
CA THR A 37 -11.62 -9.75 3.52
C THR A 37 -12.29 -10.36 4.76
N PRO A 38 -13.47 -10.97 4.61
CA PRO A 38 -14.32 -11.01 3.41
C PRO A 38 -14.97 -9.65 3.10
N ALA A 39 -15.19 -9.34 1.81
CA ALA A 39 -15.89 -8.13 1.40
C ALA A 39 -17.42 -8.22 1.60
N VAL A 40 -17.95 -9.45 1.67
CA VAL A 40 -19.34 -9.76 1.98
C VAL A 40 -19.37 -10.83 3.07
N SER A 41 -20.14 -10.61 4.13
CA SER A 41 -20.29 -11.54 5.25
C SER A 41 -21.66 -11.40 5.92
N PHE A 42 -21.91 -12.16 6.97
CA PHE A 42 -23.12 -12.10 7.79
C PHE A 42 -22.83 -11.54 9.17
N ALA A 43 -23.77 -10.77 9.73
CA ALA A 43 -23.63 -10.21 11.07
C ALA A 43 -23.70 -11.31 12.16
N PRO A 44 -22.85 -11.25 13.20
CA PRO A 44 -21.70 -10.34 13.37
C PRO A 44 -20.53 -10.74 12.45
N ALA A 45 -19.97 -9.78 11.71
CA ALA A 45 -18.95 -10.03 10.69
C ALA A 45 -17.56 -9.61 11.18
N ARG A 46 -16.63 -10.53 11.22
CA ARG A 46 -15.20 -10.28 11.46
C ARG A 46 -14.49 -10.13 10.13
N VAL A 47 -13.85 -8.98 9.93
CA VAL A 47 -13.22 -8.60 8.67
C VAL A 47 -11.76 -8.24 8.93
N VAL A 48 -10.86 -8.85 8.16
CA VAL A 48 -9.45 -8.49 8.14
C VAL A 48 -9.23 -7.46 7.05
N VAL A 49 -8.63 -6.33 7.40
CA VAL A 49 -8.34 -5.24 6.48
C VAL A 49 -6.84 -5.10 6.32
N VAL A 50 -6.40 -5.11 5.07
CA VAL A 50 -4.99 -5.00 4.71
C VAL A 50 -4.79 -3.77 3.85
N ALA A 51 -3.91 -2.88 4.28
CA ALA A 51 -3.44 -1.76 3.50
C ALA A 51 -2.02 -2.02 2.99
N GLU A 52 -1.76 -1.65 1.74
CA GLU A 52 -0.45 -1.76 1.10
C GLU A 52 -0.01 -0.42 0.54
N VAL A 53 1.23 -0.04 0.88
CA VAL A 53 1.93 1.12 0.33
C VAL A 53 2.83 0.64 -0.80
N ARG A 54 2.57 1.10 -2.02
CA ARG A 54 3.27 0.66 -3.24
C ARG A 54 3.99 1.82 -3.92
N GLY A 55 5.13 1.50 -4.52
CA GLY A 55 5.97 2.47 -5.22
C GLY A 55 6.66 3.46 -4.29
N GLY A 56 7.30 4.47 -4.86
CA GLY A 56 8.13 5.41 -4.14
C GLY A 56 9.39 4.80 -3.55
N ALA A 57 10.25 5.65 -3.00
CA ALA A 57 11.48 5.22 -2.32
C ALA A 57 11.15 4.55 -0.98
N ASP A 58 11.98 3.60 -0.55
CA ASP A 58 11.82 2.92 0.75
C ASP A 58 12.11 3.85 1.92
N ASP A 59 12.92 4.88 1.73
CA ASP A 59 13.27 5.91 2.68
C ASP A 59 12.45 7.21 2.50
N ASN A 60 11.21 7.11 2.00
CA ASN A 60 10.36 8.28 1.81
C ASN A 60 9.99 8.91 3.16
N GLU A 61 10.51 10.12 3.45
CA GLU A 61 10.33 10.80 4.73
C GLU A 61 8.86 11.09 5.08
N GLU A 62 8.04 11.47 4.08
CA GLU A 62 6.63 11.77 4.29
C GLU A 62 5.86 10.52 4.77
N PHE A 63 6.24 9.32 4.28
CA PHE A 63 5.62 8.05 4.65
C PHE A 63 6.31 7.31 5.80
N TYR A 64 7.40 7.86 6.32
CA TYR A 64 8.10 7.30 7.47
C TYR A 64 7.30 7.55 8.74
N CYS A 65 6.97 6.49 9.49
CA CYS A 65 6.30 6.55 10.79
C CYS A 65 5.04 7.46 10.83
N PRO A 66 4.05 7.24 9.97
CA PRO A 66 2.82 8.01 10.02
C PRO A 66 1.93 7.54 11.17
N THR A 67 1.10 8.43 11.70
CA THR A 67 -0.08 8.05 12.47
C THR A 67 -1.08 7.38 11.52
N VAL A 68 -1.60 6.23 11.93
CA VAL A 68 -2.56 5.43 11.15
C VAL A 68 -3.94 5.56 11.77
N GLU A 69 -4.88 6.14 11.03
CA GLU A 69 -6.26 6.33 11.49
C GLU A 69 -7.22 5.55 10.61
N TRP A 70 -8.10 4.79 11.25
CA TRP A 70 -9.14 3.98 10.63
C TRP A 70 -10.52 4.53 10.97
N GLU A 71 -11.31 4.84 9.95
CA GLU A 71 -12.75 5.08 10.05
C GLU A 71 -13.46 3.84 9.55
N TRP A 72 -14.25 3.17 10.42
CA TRP A 72 -14.85 1.87 10.09
C TRP A 72 -16.16 1.98 9.32
N GLY A 73 -16.77 3.16 9.32
CA GLY A 73 -18.07 3.39 8.68
C GLY A 73 -19.27 2.95 9.51
N ASP A 74 -19.03 2.41 10.71
CA ASP A 74 -20.02 2.04 11.71
C ASP A 74 -20.03 3.03 12.90
N PHE A 75 -19.60 4.27 12.65
CA PHE A 75 -19.41 5.35 13.61
C PHE A 75 -18.29 5.11 14.62
N THR A 76 -17.48 4.10 14.43
CA THR A 76 -16.27 3.86 15.23
C THR A 76 -15.01 4.23 14.45
N THR A 77 -13.98 4.61 15.19
CA THR A 77 -12.64 4.92 14.68
C THR A 77 -11.59 4.23 15.53
N SER A 78 -10.43 4.01 14.97
CA SER A 78 -9.25 3.58 15.72
C SER A 78 -7.99 4.27 15.19
N THR A 79 -7.06 4.56 16.09
CA THR A 79 -5.81 5.23 15.77
C THR A 79 -4.65 4.42 16.31
N ALA A 80 -3.60 4.29 15.52
CA ALA A 80 -2.36 3.65 15.91
C ALA A 80 -1.18 4.59 15.61
N GLU A 81 -0.37 4.81 16.62
CA GLU A 81 0.89 5.54 16.52
C GLU A 81 2.03 4.57 16.81
N ALA A 82 3.10 4.66 16.03
CA ALA A 82 4.32 3.90 16.28
C ALA A 82 5.36 4.82 16.93
N ASP A 83 6.08 4.28 17.90
CA ASP A 83 7.27 4.93 18.45
C ASP A 83 8.45 4.57 17.53
N CYS A 84 8.90 5.54 16.75
CA CYS A 84 9.95 5.35 15.77
C CYS A 84 11.17 6.21 16.12
N GLU A 85 12.34 5.68 15.79
CA GLU A 85 13.58 6.46 15.81
C GLU A 85 13.47 7.67 14.88
N PRO A 86 14.24 8.74 15.13
CA PRO A 86 14.29 9.89 14.22
C PRO A 86 14.59 9.46 12.79
N TYR A 87 13.98 10.14 11.82
CA TYR A 87 14.20 9.85 10.41
C TYR A 87 15.66 10.12 10.01
N GLU A 88 16.28 9.12 9.34
CA GLU A 88 17.60 9.22 8.72
C GLU A 88 17.51 8.82 7.24
N ALA A 89 17.83 9.75 6.33
CA ALA A 89 17.82 9.49 4.89
C ALA A 89 18.76 8.33 4.52
N GLY A 90 18.28 7.42 3.67
CA GLY A 90 19.00 6.22 3.22
C GLY A 90 19.07 5.08 4.25
N LYS A 91 18.58 5.29 5.49
CA LYS A 91 18.55 4.25 6.53
C LYS A 91 17.13 3.92 6.99
N SER A 92 16.32 4.96 7.24
CA SER A 92 14.92 4.77 7.65
C SER A 92 14.11 4.14 6.54
N GLN A 93 13.25 3.19 6.88
CA GLN A 93 12.40 2.50 5.92
C GLN A 93 10.93 2.71 6.25
N ILE A 94 10.11 2.93 5.23
CA ILE A 94 8.67 3.06 5.39
C ILE A 94 8.03 1.68 5.61
N ARG A 95 6.97 1.65 6.43
CA ARG A 95 6.15 0.47 6.58
C ARG A 95 5.25 0.31 5.37
N ARG A 96 5.37 -0.83 4.68
CA ARG A 96 4.66 -1.11 3.43
C ARG A 96 3.31 -1.81 3.63
N ARG A 97 3.05 -2.37 4.81
CA ARG A 97 1.84 -3.14 5.07
C ARG A 97 1.27 -2.87 6.46
N TYR A 98 -0.03 -2.62 6.51
CA TYR A 98 -0.81 -2.46 7.73
C TYR A 98 -1.94 -3.47 7.69
N THR A 99 -2.09 -4.26 8.76
CA THR A 99 -3.14 -5.28 8.87
C THR A 99 -3.85 -5.08 10.19
N VAL A 100 -5.18 -5.07 10.14
CA VAL A 100 -6.04 -4.92 11.31
C VAL A 100 -7.30 -5.74 11.12
N GLU A 101 -7.90 -6.18 12.22
CA GLU A 101 -9.18 -6.85 12.25
C GLU A 101 -10.23 -5.95 12.89
N HIS A 102 -11.44 -5.93 12.31
CA HIS A 102 -12.59 -5.23 12.86
C HIS A 102 -13.83 -6.12 12.83
N GLN A 103 -14.71 -5.96 13.84
CA GLN A 103 -15.96 -6.70 13.94
C GLN A 103 -17.15 -5.77 13.76
N PHE A 104 -17.90 -5.96 12.67
CA PHE A 104 -19.18 -5.30 12.46
C PHE A 104 -20.28 -6.10 13.14
N LYS A 105 -20.94 -5.50 14.13
CA LYS A 105 -22.00 -6.16 14.93
C LYS A 105 -23.32 -6.25 14.20
N ASN A 106 -23.63 -5.22 13.38
CA ASN A 106 -24.92 -5.05 12.72
C ASN A 106 -24.80 -5.25 11.20
N PRO A 107 -25.87 -5.65 10.52
CA PRO A 107 -25.90 -5.66 9.06
C PRO A 107 -25.85 -4.22 8.52
N GLY A 108 -25.28 -4.06 7.34
CA GLY A 108 -25.13 -2.76 6.67
C GLY A 108 -24.07 -2.77 5.58
N SER A 109 -23.93 -1.64 4.93
CA SER A 109 -22.85 -1.37 3.97
C SER A 109 -21.88 -0.37 4.59
N PHE A 110 -20.66 -0.82 4.86
CA PHE A 110 -19.67 -0.06 5.59
C PHE A 110 -18.51 0.35 4.67
N ARG A 111 -18.26 1.65 4.59
CA ARG A 111 -17.09 2.19 3.89
C ARG A 111 -15.97 2.37 4.90
N ILE A 112 -15.01 1.47 4.86
CA ILE A 112 -13.79 1.58 5.65
C ILE A 112 -12.87 2.58 4.97
N ARG A 113 -12.30 3.51 5.73
CA ARG A 113 -11.30 4.46 5.26
C ARG A 113 -10.07 4.38 6.14
N LEU A 114 -8.93 4.25 5.50
CA LEU A 114 -7.62 4.40 6.13
C LEU A 114 -7.02 5.74 5.77
N MET A 115 -6.48 6.43 6.74
CA MET A 115 -5.70 7.65 6.57
C MET A 115 -4.32 7.49 7.20
N LEU A 116 -3.27 7.76 6.44
CA LEU A 116 -1.92 7.95 6.95
C LEU A 116 -1.71 9.44 7.18
N LYS A 117 -1.28 9.82 8.38
CA LYS A 117 -1.17 11.22 8.79
C LYS A 117 0.22 11.57 9.31
N LYS A 118 0.65 12.80 9.07
CA LYS A 118 1.78 13.45 9.76
C LYS A 118 1.23 14.64 10.53
N GLY A 119 1.19 14.52 11.85
CA GLY A 119 0.46 15.47 12.67
C GLY A 119 -1.01 15.56 12.24
N THR A 120 -1.46 16.72 11.84
CA THR A 120 -2.84 16.95 11.35
C THR A 120 -3.02 16.74 9.86
N LYS A 121 -1.91 16.61 9.09
CA LYS A 121 -1.95 16.49 7.62
C LYS A 121 -2.18 15.04 7.22
N VAL A 122 -3.21 14.78 6.40
CA VAL A 122 -3.40 13.50 5.71
C VAL A 122 -2.41 13.44 4.53
N ILE A 123 -1.51 12.47 4.55
CA ILE A 123 -0.50 12.27 3.50
C ILE A 123 -0.97 11.29 2.42
N SER A 124 -1.80 10.32 2.82
CA SER A 124 -2.43 9.36 1.90
C SER A 124 -3.68 8.77 2.53
N SER A 125 -4.65 8.37 1.69
CA SER A 125 -5.85 7.68 2.14
C SER A 125 -6.31 6.65 1.12
N ALA A 126 -6.97 5.58 1.60
CA ALA A 126 -7.60 4.57 0.76
C ALA A 126 -8.91 4.10 1.40
N ASN A 127 -9.81 3.56 0.57
CA ASN A 127 -11.12 3.10 1.02
C ASN A 127 -11.36 1.65 0.56
N ALA A 128 -12.14 0.91 1.34
CA ALA A 128 -12.71 -0.39 0.97
C ALA A 128 -14.19 -0.45 1.39
N LEU A 129 -14.98 -1.19 0.66
CA LEU A 129 -16.40 -1.41 0.97
C LEU A 129 -16.60 -2.82 1.51
N VAL A 130 -17.36 -2.93 2.60
CA VAL A 130 -17.77 -4.21 3.18
C VAL A 130 -19.30 -4.25 3.26
N GLN A 131 -19.88 -5.35 2.77
CA GLN A 131 -21.30 -5.63 2.92
C GLN A 131 -21.51 -6.69 3.99
N VAL A 132 -22.23 -6.32 5.05
CA VAL A 132 -22.65 -7.23 6.10
C VAL A 132 -24.14 -7.47 5.98
N ARG A 133 -24.50 -8.72 5.67
CA ARG A 133 -25.90 -9.15 5.56
C ARG A 133 -26.47 -9.52 6.93
N PRO A 134 -27.78 -9.50 7.12
CA PRO A 134 -28.40 -10.05 8.33
C PRO A 134 -27.94 -11.49 8.58
N GLY A 135 -27.61 -11.82 9.81
CA GLY A 135 -27.31 -13.20 10.20
C GLY A 135 -28.50 -14.11 9.93
N LEU A 136 -28.25 -15.39 9.72
CA LEU A 136 -29.32 -16.38 9.69
C LEU A 136 -29.92 -16.42 11.10
N GLY A 137 -31.14 -15.91 11.24
CA GLY A 137 -31.92 -16.07 12.47
C GLY A 137 -32.07 -17.55 12.82
N PRO A 138 -32.42 -17.91 14.06
CA PRO A 138 -32.76 -19.28 14.38
C PRO A 138 -33.86 -19.74 13.41
N PRO A 139 -33.82 -21.01 12.93
CA PRO A 139 -34.87 -21.54 12.08
C PRO A 139 -36.21 -21.28 12.79
N GLY A 140 -37.11 -20.60 12.09
CA GLY A 140 -38.39 -20.16 12.66
C GLY A 140 -39.08 -21.30 13.37
N GLY A 141 -39.24 -21.16 14.69
CA GLY A 141 -40.12 -21.99 15.44
C GLY A 141 -41.52 -21.72 14.92
N ASP A 142 -42.13 -22.78 14.41
CA ASP A 142 -43.50 -22.77 13.96
C ASP A 142 -44.38 -22.20 15.10
N GLN A 143 -44.89 -21.00 14.85
CA GLN A 143 -45.95 -20.46 15.70
C GLN A 143 -47.21 -21.20 15.35
N GLN A 144 -47.56 -22.18 16.14
CA GLN A 144 -48.90 -22.72 16.24
C GLN A 144 -49.81 -21.79 17.04
#